data_767fb50e11e9ca7754106683bfdd75c6
#
_entry.id   767fb50e11e9ca7754106683bfdd75c6
#
_cell.length_a   1.000
_cell.length_b   1.000
_cell.length_c   1.000
_cell.angle_alpha   90.00
_cell.angle_beta   90.00
_cell.angle_gamma   90.00
#
_symmetry.space_group_name_H-M   'P 1'
#
loop_
_entity.id
_entity.type
_entity.pdbx_description
1 polymer ?
#
loop_
_entity_poly.entity_id
_entity_poly.type
_entity_poly.pdbx_seq_one_letter_code
_entity_poly.pdbx_strand_id
1 'polypeptide(L)'
;FAHIRNLQFNDGMNDFEESAHLSSDGTFDMYAIMKALYDTGFDGIIRPDHGRMIWGEKAMPGYGLYDRALGAAYLCGLWESIVKENQR
;
A
#
# COMPACT_ATOMS: atom_id res chain seq x y z
N PHE A 1 -6.59 -11.41 6.97
CA PHE A 1 -5.88 -10.21 7.43
C PHE A 1 -4.61 -10.04 6.60
N ALA A 2 -4.46 -8.91 5.92
CA ALA A 2 -3.30 -8.65 5.07
C ALA A 2 -2.65 -7.32 5.45
N HIS A 3 -1.31 -7.31 5.54
CA HIS A 3 -0.50 -6.11 5.68
C HIS A 3 0.07 -5.77 4.31
N ILE A 4 -0.19 -4.54 3.85
CA ILE A 4 0.21 -4.11 2.50
C ILE A 4 1.14 -2.92 2.62
N ARG A 5 2.27 -2.96 1.92
CA ARG A 5 3.19 -1.84 1.84
C ARG A 5 3.90 -1.81 0.49
N ASN A 6 4.44 -0.66 0.16
CA ASN A 6 5.27 -0.49 -1.02
C ASN A 6 6.67 -0.05 -0.60
N LEU A 7 7.66 -0.39 -1.41
CA LEU A 7 9.05 -0.06 -1.17
C LEU A 7 9.67 0.47 -2.46
N GLN A 8 10.71 1.28 -2.31
CA GLN A 8 11.52 1.76 -3.42
C GLN A 8 12.85 1.03 -3.39
N PHE A 9 13.13 0.21 -4.40
CA PHE A 9 14.45 -0.42 -4.54
C PHE A 9 15.37 0.51 -5.32
N ASN A 10 16.53 0.83 -4.73
CA ASN A 10 17.47 1.78 -5.31
C ASN A 10 18.61 1.09 -6.04
N ASP A 11 19.08 -0.05 -5.55
CA ASP A 11 20.20 -0.79 -6.12
C ASP A 11 19.94 -2.29 -5.93
N GLY A 12 19.04 -2.82 -6.75
CA GLY A 12 18.62 -4.20 -6.60
C GLY A 12 17.82 -4.40 -5.32
N MET A 13 17.72 -5.66 -4.88
CA MET A 13 16.89 -6.01 -3.74
C MET A 13 17.56 -5.82 -2.38
N ASN A 14 18.85 -5.43 -2.39
CA ASN A 14 19.63 -5.27 -1.15
C ASN A 14 19.61 -3.84 -0.62
N ASP A 15 19.10 -2.89 -1.39
CA ASP A 15 19.04 -1.48 -0.99
C ASP A 15 17.64 -0.95 -1.28
N PHE A 16 16.88 -0.72 -0.22
CA PHE A 16 15.52 -0.24 -0.37
C PHE A 16 15.17 0.78 0.72
N GLU A 17 14.13 1.55 0.46
CA GLU A 17 13.59 2.49 1.44
C GLU A 17 12.07 2.47 1.41
N GLU A 18 11.44 2.96 2.49
CA GLU A 18 10.00 3.09 2.54
C GLU A 18 9.51 4.08 1.49
N SER A 19 8.37 3.78 0.87
CA SER A 19 7.72 4.66 -0.08
C SER A 19 6.26 4.81 0.29
N ALA A 20 5.56 5.72 -0.39
CA ALA A 20 4.11 5.77 -0.29
C ALA A 20 3.52 4.48 -0.86
N HIS A 21 2.26 4.20 -0.54
CA HIS A 21 1.60 2.99 -1.05
C HIS A 21 1.27 3.04 -2.53
N LEU A 22 1.24 4.25 -3.13
CA LEU A 22 0.97 4.39 -4.55
C LEU A 22 2.00 3.65 -5.39
N SER A 23 1.55 2.96 -6.44
CA SER A 23 2.44 2.22 -7.33
C SER A 23 3.49 3.11 -7.97
N SER A 24 3.12 4.35 -8.31
CA SER A 24 4.03 5.29 -8.97
C SER A 24 5.14 5.81 -8.06
N ASP A 25 5.01 5.65 -6.75
CA ASP A 25 5.99 6.13 -5.78
C ASP A 25 6.98 5.05 -5.35
N GLY A 26 6.67 3.79 -5.57
CA GLY A 26 7.50 2.67 -5.17
C GLY A 26 7.75 1.69 -6.30
N THR A 27 8.38 0.58 -5.97
CA THR A 27 8.76 -0.44 -6.95
C THR A 27 7.62 -1.38 -7.30
N PHE A 28 6.72 -1.65 -6.35
CA PHE A 28 5.69 -2.67 -6.54
C PHE A 28 4.46 -2.13 -7.25
N ASP A 29 3.83 -2.99 -8.06
CA ASP A 29 2.55 -2.71 -8.68
C ASP A 29 1.43 -3.03 -7.66
N MET A 30 0.96 -2.00 -7.00
CA MET A 30 -0.05 -2.15 -5.94
C MET A 30 -1.40 -2.57 -6.49
N TYR A 31 -1.74 -2.17 -7.73
CA TYR A 31 -2.98 -2.63 -8.36
C TYR A 31 -2.96 -4.15 -8.56
N ALA A 32 -1.84 -4.68 -9.04
CA ALA A 32 -1.70 -6.11 -9.26
C ALA A 32 -1.82 -6.90 -7.96
N ILE A 33 -1.25 -6.39 -6.86
CA ILE A 33 -1.35 -7.02 -5.54
C ILE A 33 -2.80 -7.05 -5.08
N MET A 34 -3.52 -5.92 -5.17
CA MET A 34 -4.91 -5.84 -4.75
C MET A 34 -5.82 -6.70 -5.64
N LYS A 35 -5.54 -6.76 -6.93
CA LYS A 35 -6.29 -7.60 -7.87
C LYS A 35 -6.11 -9.09 -7.54
N ALA A 36 -4.89 -9.50 -7.17
CA ALA A 36 -4.63 -10.87 -6.76
C ALA A 36 -5.44 -11.24 -5.51
N LEU A 37 -5.54 -10.34 -4.55
CA LEU A 37 -6.38 -10.57 -3.36
C LEU A 37 -7.85 -10.73 -3.74
N TYR A 38 -8.34 -9.88 -4.64
CA TYR A 38 -9.72 -9.97 -5.12
C TYR A 38 -9.97 -11.30 -5.84
N ASP A 39 -9.08 -11.68 -6.75
CA ASP A 39 -9.23 -12.89 -7.57
C ASP A 39 -9.20 -14.18 -6.73
N THR A 40 -8.51 -14.16 -5.60
CA THR A 40 -8.43 -15.33 -4.70
C THR A 40 -9.57 -15.36 -3.67
N GLY A 41 -10.50 -14.40 -3.74
CA GLY A 41 -11.66 -14.38 -2.85
C GLY A 41 -11.37 -13.86 -1.44
N PHE A 42 -10.32 -13.03 -1.29
CA PHE A 42 -9.97 -12.48 0.02
C PHE A 42 -11.08 -11.57 0.52
N ASP A 43 -11.58 -11.82 1.73
CA ASP A 43 -12.64 -11.03 2.35
C ASP A 43 -12.27 -10.56 3.76
N GLY A 44 -10.99 -10.62 4.12
CA GLY A 44 -10.51 -10.20 5.42
C GLY A 44 -10.18 -8.71 5.48
N ILE A 45 -9.40 -8.35 6.50
CA ILE A 45 -8.98 -6.98 6.73
C ILE A 45 -7.67 -6.72 6.00
N ILE A 46 -7.60 -5.59 5.28
CA ILE A 46 -6.39 -5.10 4.63
C ILE A 46 -5.91 -3.88 5.40
N ARG A 47 -4.63 -3.87 5.75
CA ARG A 47 -4.03 -2.81 6.56
C ARG A 47 -2.76 -2.28 5.89
N PRO A 48 -2.62 -0.94 5.74
CA PRO A 48 -1.33 -0.37 5.34
C PRO A 48 -0.31 -0.65 6.43
N ASP A 49 0.80 -1.31 6.05
CA ASP A 49 1.72 -1.87 7.03
C ASP A 49 2.63 -0.81 7.65
N HIS A 50 3.29 0.00 6.83
CA HIS A 50 4.23 0.99 7.29
C HIS A 50 3.80 2.39 6.87
N GLY A 51 4.34 3.39 7.54
CA GLY A 51 4.11 4.78 7.20
C GLY A 51 5.35 5.61 7.42
N ARG A 52 5.67 6.48 6.45
CA ARG A 52 6.78 7.42 6.59
C ARG A 52 6.36 8.56 7.52
N MET A 53 7.35 9.22 8.08
CA MET A 53 7.14 10.41 8.91
C MET A 53 7.03 11.62 7.99
N ILE A 54 5.79 11.99 7.63
CA ILE A 54 5.56 13.12 6.73
C ILE A 54 4.84 14.24 7.47
N TRP A 55 4.85 15.44 6.88
CA TRP A 55 4.12 16.62 7.37
C TRP A 55 4.52 17.02 8.79
N GLY A 56 5.81 16.84 9.14
CA GLY A 56 6.31 17.22 10.45
C GLY A 56 5.88 16.33 11.59
N GLU A 57 5.30 15.18 11.30
CA GLU A 57 4.89 14.23 12.32
C GLU A 57 6.09 13.70 13.09
N LYS A 58 5.92 13.50 14.39
CA LYS A 58 6.93 12.90 15.26
C LYS A 58 6.35 11.67 15.93
N ALA A 59 6.87 10.53 15.57
CA ALA A 59 6.45 9.24 16.11
C ALA A 59 7.58 8.25 15.95
N MET A 60 7.33 6.98 16.22
CA MET A 60 8.34 5.94 16.00
C MET A 60 8.57 5.80 14.49
N PRO A 61 9.83 5.81 14.02
CA PRO A 61 10.12 5.65 12.59
C PRO A 61 9.46 4.40 12.00
N GLY A 62 8.86 4.55 10.81
CA GLY A 62 8.15 3.47 10.15
C GLY A 62 6.68 3.35 10.55
N TYR A 63 6.22 4.16 11.50
CA TYR A 63 4.84 4.08 12.01
C TYR A 63 4.10 5.40 11.88
N GLY A 64 4.43 6.19 10.86
CA GLY A 64 3.78 7.47 10.61
C GLY A 64 2.30 7.32 10.34
N LEU A 65 1.47 8.06 11.08
CA LEU A 65 0.01 7.97 10.97
C LEU A 65 -0.50 8.59 9.67
N TYR A 66 0.04 9.75 9.29
CA TYR A 66 -0.43 10.44 8.08
C TYR A 66 -0.18 9.62 6.82
N ASP A 67 1.00 9.05 6.69
CA ASP A 67 1.34 8.24 5.52
C ASP A 67 0.51 6.96 5.47
N ARG A 68 0.25 6.35 6.63
CA ARG A 68 -0.62 5.17 6.70
C ARG A 68 -2.06 5.51 6.34
N ALA A 69 -2.55 6.69 6.73
CA ALA A 69 -3.88 7.13 6.36
C ALA A 69 -3.99 7.33 4.85
N LEU A 70 -2.98 7.94 4.22
CA LEU A 70 -2.94 8.06 2.77
C LEU A 70 -2.90 6.69 2.09
N GLY A 71 -2.13 5.76 2.64
CA GLY A 71 -2.06 4.40 2.14
C GLY A 71 -3.40 3.70 2.22
N ALA A 72 -4.11 3.85 3.34
CA ALA A 72 -5.44 3.25 3.51
C ALA A 72 -6.42 3.78 2.46
N ALA A 73 -6.44 5.09 2.25
CA ALA A 73 -7.31 5.70 1.24
C ALA A 73 -6.99 5.20 -0.17
N TYR A 74 -5.71 5.09 -0.50
CA TYR A 74 -5.28 4.58 -1.79
C TYR A 74 -5.72 3.14 -2.01
N LEU A 75 -5.50 2.27 -1.02
CA LEU A 75 -5.89 0.86 -1.11
C LEU A 75 -7.40 0.70 -1.23
N CYS A 76 -8.17 1.51 -0.50
CA CYS A 76 -9.63 1.52 -0.64
C CYS A 76 -10.06 1.91 -2.05
N GLY A 77 -9.42 2.91 -2.64
CA GLY A 77 -9.72 3.33 -4.01
C GLY A 77 -9.41 2.25 -5.03
N LEU A 78 -8.28 1.56 -4.88
CA LEU A 78 -7.93 0.44 -5.75
C LEU A 78 -8.96 -0.69 -5.63
N TRP A 79 -9.34 -1.05 -4.42
CA TRP A 79 -10.31 -2.11 -4.19
C TRP A 79 -11.66 -1.76 -4.82
N GLU A 80 -12.13 -0.54 -4.61
CA GLU A 80 -13.38 -0.08 -5.21
C GLU A 80 -13.34 -0.17 -6.73
N SER A 81 -12.24 0.24 -7.36
CA SER A 81 -12.07 0.15 -8.80
C SER A 81 -12.14 -1.28 -9.29
N ILE A 82 -11.45 -2.19 -8.61
CA ILE A 82 -11.40 -3.61 -8.96
C ILE A 82 -12.80 -4.22 -8.87
N VAL A 83 -13.51 -3.96 -7.78
CA VAL A 83 -14.85 -4.48 -7.58
C VAL A 83 -15.79 -3.99 -8.69
N LYS A 84 -15.75 -2.71 -9.02
CA LYS A 84 -16.62 -2.14 -10.06
C LYS A 84 -16.33 -2.72 -11.43
N GLU A 85 -15.06 -2.94 -11.77
CA GLU A 85 -14.69 -3.52 -13.05
C GLU A 85 -15.18 -4.96 -13.21
N ASN A 86 -15.31 -5.68 -12.12
CA ASN A 86 -15.63 -7.11 -12.13
C ASN A 86 -17.07 -7.43 -11.78
N GLN A 87 -17.92 -6.42 -11.62
CA GLN A 87 -19.35 -6.59 -11.32
C GLN A 87 -20.27 -6.50 -12.55
N ARG A 88 -19.72 -6.58 -13.72
CA ARG A 88 -20.50 -6.46 -14.96
C ARG A 88 -21.29 -7.72 -15.27
#